data_70fac55add668fc7f84c87a749e875eb
#
_entry.id   70fac55add668fc7f84c87a749e875eb
#
_cell.length_a   1.000
_cell.length_b   1.000
_cell.length_c   1.000
_cell.angle_alpha   90.00
_cell.angle_beta   90.00
_cell.angle_gamma   90.00
#
_symmetry.space_group_name_H-M   'P 1'
#
loop_
_entity.id
_entity.type
_entity.pdbx_description
1 polymer ?
#
loop_
_entity_poly.entity_id
_entity_poly.type
_entity_poly.pdbx_seq_one_letter_code
_entity_poly.pdbx_strand_id
1 'polypeptide(L)'
;MRSATRSTILSAALLMVCATAMFPQTLSVKWEELTAGDFVKAIEQARGVCALPFGILEKHGPHLPLGTDLLNVRYVTLQGAREEYAVVFPEYYFGQIFEAKHEPGTIAYSARLQLELLQETAGEMARNGCRKIIIVNGHGGNSSLLPFFAQSQMASPRDYVVYIYQRPAYPPGRPPMNSTPDGHAGESETSHTLISRPDLVHLERAASESGADRKRLDLPTGVYTGIWWYAKFPDHYSGDGSGANTTLGEFDMKAWASGVAGAIRAIKADQVSPRLQNEFFQNSRQPLNTKQ
;
A
#
# COMPACT_ATOMS: atom_id res chain seq x y z
N MET A 1 5.49 -45.98 -83.72
CA MET A 1 5.70 -46.29 -82.30
C MET A 1 6.18 -45.01 -81.64
N ARG A 2 5.30 -44.30 -80.92
CA ARG A 2 5.67 -43.08 -80.17
C ARG A 2 5.58 -43.39 -78.68
N SER A 3 6.73 -43.34 -77.98
CA SER A 3 6.84 -43.50 -76.54
C SER A 3 6.46 -42.21 -75.85
N ALA A 4 5.48 -42.27 -74.95
CA ALA A 4 5.10 -41.15 -74.08
C ALA A 4 5.75 -41.29 -72.72
N THR A 5 6.66 -40.40 -72.43
CA THR A 5 7.30 -40.28 -71.13
C THR A 5 6.36 -39.48 -70.20
N ARG A 6 5.93 -40.09 -69.10
CA ARG A 6 5.16 -39.43 -68.03
C ARG A 6 6.16 -38.82 -67.04
N SER A 7 6.17 -37.48 -66.92
CA SER A 7 6.87 -36.76 -65.89
C SER A 7 5.98 -36.70 -64.64
N THR A 8 6.45 -37.27 -63.55
CA THR A 8 5.86 -37.19 -62.24
C THR A 8 6.41 -35.94 -61.48
N ILE A 9 5.59 -34.96 -61.26
CA ILE A 9 5.93 -33.76 -60.49
C ILE A 9 5.67 -34.10 -59.00
N LEU A 10 6.73 -34.18 -58.21
CA LEU A 10 6.64 -34.36 -56.76
C LEU A 10 6.51 -32.97 -56.11
N SER A 11 5.32 -32.64 -55.66
CA SER A 11 5.04 -31.40 -54.90
C SER A 11 5.48 -31.62 -53.43
N ALA A 12 6.59 -31.04 -53.04
CA ALA A 12 7.02 -30.98 -51.65
C ALA A 12 6.26 -29.85 -50.95
N ALA A 13 5.29 -30.19 -50.12
CA ALA A 13 4.62 -29.23 -49.20
C ALA A 13 5.52 -28.89 -48.05
N LEU A 14 6.07 -27.66 -48.00
CA LEU A 14 6.84 -27.13 -46.93
C LEU A 14 5.91 -26.70 -45.78
N LEU A 15 5.79 -27.53 -44.75
CA LEU A 15 5.07 -27.16 -43.50
C LEU A 15 5.93 -26.16 -42.76
N MET A 16 5.55 -24.86 -42.86
CA MET A 16 6.09 -23.80 -42.00
C MET A 16 5.47 -23.93 -40.61
N VAL A 17 6.20 -24.54 -39.68
CA VAL A 17 5.86 -24.52 -38.25
C VAL A 17 6.19 -23.13 -37.75
N CYS A 18 5.19 -22.27 -37.65
CA CYS A 18 5.31 -21.01 -36.91
C CYS A 18 5.48 -21.34 -35.41
N ALA A 19 6.72 -21.42 -34.95
CA ALA A 19 7.04 -21.35 -33.55
C ALA A 19 6.71 -19.95 -33.05
N THR A 20 5.51 -19.76 -32.52
CA THR A 20 5.19 -18.56 -31.74
C THR A 20 6.11 -18.55 -30.54
N ALA A 21 7.10 -17.65 -30.55
CA ALA A 21 7.89 -17.37 -29.36
C ALA A 21 6.90 -16.93 -28.26
N MET A 22 6.55 -17.83 -27.35
CA MET A 22 5.87 -17.48 -26.11
C MET A 22 6.83 -16.63 -25.30
N PHE A 23 6.71 -15.30 -25.42
CA PHE A 23 7.30 -14.43 -24.40
C PHE A 23 6.75 -14.86 -23.05
N PRO A 24 7.58 -15.05 -22.02
CA PRO A 24 7.08 -15.38 -20.72
C PRO A 24 6.11 -14.27 -20.31
N GLN A 25 4.83 -14.62 -20.13
CA GLN A 25 3.80 -13.68 -19.71
C GLN A 25 4.19 -13.18 -18.33
N THR A 26 4.48 -11.88 -18.21
CA THR A 26 4.77 -11.27 -16.92
C THR A 26 3.54 -11.42 -16.02
N LEU A 27 3.69 -12.12 -14.91
CA LEU A 27 2.59 -12.33 -13.95
C LEU A 27 2.14 -10.98 -13.39
N SER A 28 0.81 -10.79 -13.27
CA SER A 28 0.28 -9.62 -12.60
C SER A 28 0.79 -9.55 -11.15
N VAL A 29 1.08 -8.34 -10.68
CA VAL A 29 1.38 -8.11 -9.27
C VAL A 29 0.11 -8.09 -8.41
N LYS A 30 -1.06 -7.96 -9.02
CA LYS A 30 -2.34 -7.86 -8.31
C LYS A 30 -2.88 -9.26 -8.01
N TRP A 31 -3.15 -9.52 -6.75
CA TRP A 31 -3.71 -10.78 -6.27
C TRP A 31 -4.98 -11.18 -7.01
N GLU A 32 -5.92 -10.25 -7.14
CA GLU A 32 -7.24 -10.46 -7.74
C GLU A 32 -7.23 -10.69 -9.26
N GLU A 33 -6.11 -10.45 -9.92
CA GLU A 33 -5.97 -10.69 -11.37
C GLU A 33 -5.30 -12.03 -11.70
N LEU A 34 -4.80 -12.75 -10.69
CA LEU A 34 -4.12 -14.03 -10.87
C LEU A 34 -5.12 -15.19 -10.89
N THR A 35 -4.95 -16.12 -11.82
CA THR A 35 -5.59 -17.44 -11.70
C THR A 35 -4.95 -18.21 -10.54
N ALA A 36 -5.64 -19.24 -10.00
CA ALA A 36 -5.07 -20.05 -8.92
C ALA A 36 -3.69 -20.64 -9.27
N GLY A 37 -3.51 -21.11 -10.51
CA GLY A 37 -2.23 -21.66 -10.98
C GLY A 37 -1.14 -20.60 -11.12
N ASP A 38 -1.49 -19.38 -11.57
CA ASP A 38 -0.53 -18.28 -11.67
C ASP A 38 -0.21 -17.67 -10.32
N PHE A 39 -1.14 -17.74 -9.37
CA PHE A 39 -0.91 -17.31 -7.99
C PHE A 39 0.23 -18.11 -7.34
N VAL A 40 0.27 -19.42 -7.51
CA VAL A 40 1.37 -20.26 -6.99
C VAL A 40 2.71 -19.79 -7.53
N LYS A 41 2.81 -19.56 -8.85
CA LYS A 41 4.04 -19.05 -9.49
C LYS A 41 4.38 -17.64 -9.01
N ALA A 42 3.37 -16.79 -8.82
CA ALA A 42 3.55 -15.42 -8.33
C ALA A 42 4.14 -15.39 -6.90
N ILE A 43 3.67 -16.25 -6.00
CA ILE A 43 4.21 -16.39 -4.64
C ILE A 43 5.67 -16.89 -4.67
N GLU A 44 6.00 -17.83 -5.55
CA GLU A 44 7.38 -18.28 -5.73
C GLU A 44 8.28 -17.16 -6.25
N GLN A 45 7.87 -16.44 -7.30
CA GLN A 45 8.59 -15.28 -7.86
C GLN A 45 8.77 -14.17 -6.81
N ALA A 46 7.74 -13.90 -6.01
CA ALA A 46 7.77 -12.94 -4.90
C ALA A 46 8.61 -13.42 -3.71
N ARG A 47 9.07 -14.69 -3.68
CA ARG A 47 9.74 -15.32 -2.53
C ARG A 47 8.92 -15.21 -1.25
N GLY A 48 7.60 -15.38 -1.37
CA GLY A 48 6.67 -15.27 -0.26
C GLY A 48 6.49 -13.84 0.29
N VAL A 49 6.89 -12.81 -0.43
CA VAL A 49 6.66 -11.40 -0.06
C VAL A 49 5.35 -10.90 -0.67
N CYS A 50 4.44 -10.46 0.19
CA CYS A 50 3.18 -9.85 -0.21
C CYS A 50 3.04 -8.45 0.39
N ALA A 51 2.47 -7.52 -0.37
CA ALA A 51 2.20 -6.16 0.10
C ALA A 51 0.71 -5.94 0.31
N LEU A 52 0.33 -5.37 1.44
CA LEU A 52 -1.03 -4.96 1.80
C LEU A 52 -1.10 -3.42 1.75
N PRO A 53 -1.68 -2.81 0.70
CA PRO A 53 -1.92 -1.37 0.67
C PRO A 53 -3.02 -1.02 1.66
N PHE A 54 -2.72 -0.22 2.68
CA PHE A 54 -3.61 0.08 3.79
C PHE A 54 -3.99 1.57 3.79
N GLY A 55 -5.13 1.89 3.24
CA GLY A 55 -5.75 3.20 3.24
C GLY A 55 -6.91 3.31 4.20
N ILE A 56 -7.81 4.26 3.95
CA ILE A 56 -9.03 4.50 4.72
C ILE A 56 -10.09 5.14 3.83
N LEU A 57 -11.32 5.22 4.32
CA LEU A 57 -12.42 6.01 3.74
C LEU A 57 -12.77 7.13 4.71
N GLU A 58 -12.38 8.36 4.37
CA GLU A 58 -12.61 9.56 5.17
C GLU A 58 -12.74 10.81 4.28
N LYS A 59 -13.32 11.87 4.82
CA LYS A 59 -13.32 13.17 4.14
C LYS A 59 -11.89 13.70 3.99
N HIS A 60 -11.59 14.23 2.81
CA HIS A 60 -10.33 14.91 2.51
C HIS A 60 -10.64 16.31 1.97
N GLY A 61 -11.00 17.23 2.87
CA GLY A 61 -11.48 18.56 2.49
C GLY A 61 -12.70 18.49 1.55
N PRO A 62 -13.05 19.60 0.87
CA PRO A 62 -14.22 19.64 -0.01
C PRO A 62 -13.92 19.14 -1.44
N HIS A 63 -12.64 18.85 -1.78
CA HIS A 63 -12.13 18.74 -3.15
C HIS A 63 -11.56 17.37 -3.52
N LEU A 64 -11.33 16.49 -2.55
CA LEU A 64 -10.80 15.15 -2.80
C LEU A 64 -11.82 14.06 -2.51
N PRO A 65 -11.69 12.88 -3.15
CA PRO A 65 -12.58 11.76 -2.90
C PRO A 65 -12.36 11.16 -1.52
N LEU A 66 -13.38 10.53 -0.95
CA LEU A 66 -13.31 9.83 0.35
C LEU A 66 -12.21 8.76 0.40
N GLY A 67 -11.87 8.17 -0.74
CA GLY A 67 -10.86 7.12 -0.85
C GLY A 67 -9.45 7.62 -1.17
N THR A 68 -9.13 8.88 -0.94
CA THR A 68 -7.82 9.47 -1.27
C THR A 68 -6.65 8.60 -0.80
N ASP A 69 -6.63 8.24 0.47
CA ASP A 69 -5.58 7.39 1.06
C ASP A 69 -5.51 6.03 0.39
N LEU A 70 -6.68 5.41 0.19
CA LEU A 70 -6.81 4.09 -0.43
C LEU A 70 -6.28 4.08 -1.86
N LEU A 71 -6.67 5.07 -2.65
CA LEU A 71 -6.27 5.21 -4.06
C LEU A 71 -4.77 5.48 -4.19
N ASN A 72 -4.24 6.41 -3.38
CA ASN A 72 -2.84 6.80 -3.42
C ASN A 72 -1.91 5.67 -2.96
N VAL A 73 -2.22 5.02 -1.83
CA VAL A 73 -1.37 3.92 -1.33
C VAL A 73 -1.41 2.71 -2.26
N ARG A 74 -2.58 2.39 -2.83
CA ARG A 74 -2.68 1.32 -3.81
C ARG A 74 -1.85 1.62 -5.06
N TYR A 75 -1.95 2.84 -5.58
CA TYR A 75 -1.17 3.28 -6.74
C TYR A 75 0.34 3.06 -6.51
N VAL A 76 0.90 3.61 -5.44
CA VAL A 76 2.35 3.52 -5.18
C VAL A 76 2.79 2.09 -4.86
N THR A 77 1.95 1.30 -4.18
CA THR A 77 2.25 -0.10 -3.88
C THR A 77 2.31 -0.94 -5.14
N LEU A 78 1.39 -0.73 -6.08
CA LEU A 78 1.40 -1.41 -7.37
C LEU A 78 2.62 -1.01 -8.21
N GLN A 79 3.00 0.27 -8.23
CA GLN A 79 4.20 0.72 -8.93
C GLN A 79 5.47 0.12 -8.31
N GLY A 80 5.60 0.17 -6.98
CA GLY A 80 6.73 -0.42 -6.28
C GLY A 80 6.85 -1.94 -6.47
N ALA A 81 5.70 -2.64 -6.48
CA ALA A 81 5.67 -4.09 -6.72
C ALA A 81 5.98 -4.47 -8.17
N ARG A 82 5.78 -3.59 -9.15
CA ARG A 82 6.23 -3.80 -10.53
C ARG A 82 7.73 -3.58 -10.69
N GLU A 83 8.31 -2.63 -9.95
CA GLU A 83 9.76 -2.39 -9.92
C GLU A 83 10.51 -3.53 -9.21
N GLU A 84 9.99 -4.01 -8.08
CA GLU A 84 10.50 -5.16 -7.34
C GLU A 84 9.34 -6.11 -7.05
N TYR A 85 9.24 -7.21 -7.79
CA TYR A 85 8.06 -8.06 -7.83
C TYR A 85 7.60 -8.52 -6.44
N ALA A 86 6.36 -8.21 -6.08
CA ALA A 86 5.65 -8.74 -4.91
C ALA A 86 4.17 -8.92 -5.28
N VAL A 87 3.47 -9.81 -4.59
CA VAL A 87 2.02 -9.95 -4.76
C VAL A 87 1.32 -8.90 -3.92
N VAL A 88 0.50 -8.08 -4.55
CA VAL A 88 -0.24 -6.99 -3.88
C VAL A 88 -1.66 -7.45 -3.57
N PHE A 89 -1.99 -7.48 -2.29
CA PHE A 89 -3.33 -7.80 -1.79
C PHE A 89 -4.36 -6.75 -2.29
N PRO A 90 -5.63 -7.10 -2.46
CA PRO A 90 -6.69 -6.16 -2.82
C PRO A 90 -6.77 -4.94 -1.88
N GLU A 91 -7.65 -4.02 -2.19
CA GLU A 91 -7.84 -2.81 -1.41
C GLU A 91 -8.25 -3.11 0.04
N TYR A 92 -7.57 -2.44 1.01
CA TYR A 92 -7.83 -2.61 2.42
C TYR A 92 -8.02 -1.25 3.10
N TYR A 93 -9.20 -1.01 3.71
CA TYR A 93 -9.59 0.28 4.30
C TYR A 93 -10.12 0.17 5.74
N PHE A 94 -9.85 -0.93 6.44
CA PHE A 94 -10.37 -1.19 7.77
C PHE A 94 -9.46 -0.65 8.88
N GLY A 95 -9.02 0.60 8.73
CA GLY A 95 -8.08 1.26 9.64
C GLY A 95 -8.75 2.18 10.66
N GLN A 96 -7.90 2.92 11.40
CA GLN A 96 -8.31 3.86 12.43
C GLN A 96 -8.71 5.21 11.81
N ILE A 97 -9.96 5.68 12.06
CA ILE A 97 -10.48 6.97 11.59
C ILE A 97 -11.61 7.48 12.50
N PHE A 98 -11.46 7.38 13.80
CA PHE A 98 -12.51 7.81 14.74
C PHE A 98 -12.72 9.31 14.73
N GLU A 99 -11.68 10.10 14.50
CA GLU A 99 -11.69 11.56 14.48
C GLU A 99 -12.56 12.16 13.38
N ALA A 100 -12.79 11.41 12.29
CA ALA A 100 -13.63 11.84 11.17
C ALA A 100 -15.06 11.24 11.19
N LYS A 101 -15.49 10.57 12.27
CA LYS A 101 -16.82 9.93 12.34
C LYS A 101 -18.00 10.89 12.15
N HIS A 102 -17.80 12.18 12.37
CA HIS A 102 -18.82 13.20 12.17
C HIS A 102 -18.96 13.62 10.70
N GLU A 103 -18.06 13.20 9.84
CA GLU A 103 -18.07 13.54 8.42
C GLU A 103 -18.80 12.49 7.58
N PRO A 104 -19.58 12.92 6.56
CA PRO A 104 -20.29 12.02 5.67
C PRO A 104 -19.34 11.07 4.92
N GLY A 105 -19.73 9.81 4.80
CA GLY A 105 -18.99 8.80 4.02
C GLY A 105 -17.79 8.20 4.74
N THR A 106 -17.43 8.65 5.93
CA THR A 106 -16.38 8.02 6.75
C THR A 106 -16.84 6.66 7.27
N ILE A 107 -15.98 5.65 7.15
CA ILE A 107 -16.24 4.29 7.63
C ILE A 107 -15.30 3.96 8.80
N ALA A 108 -15.77 4.12 10.02
CA ALA A 108 -15.01 3.89 11.25
C ALA A 108 -15.50 2.66 12.00
N TYR A 109 -14.86 1.52 11.79
CA TYR A 109 -15.12 0.28 12.52
C TYR A 109 -14.63 0.37 13.97
N SER A 110 -15.18 -0.48 14.86
CA SER A 110 -14.69 -0.55 16.24
C SER A 110 -13.23 -1.01 16.29
N ALA A 111 -12.45 -0.54 17.27
CA ALA A 111 -11.04 -0.88 17.43
C ALA A 111 -10.79 -2.40 17.49
N ARG A 112 -11.71 -3.14 18.16
CA ARG A 112 -11.66 -4.60 18.23
C ARG A 112 -11.78 -5.21 16.83
N LEU A 113 -12.76 -4.78 16.04
CA LEU A 113 -12.98 -5.31 14.69
C LEU A 113 -11.84 -4.96 13.74
N GLN A 114 -11.26 -3.76 13.85
CA GLN A 114 -10.09 -3.37 13.06
C GLN A 114 -8.90 -4.32 13.28
N LEU A 115 -8.60 -4.65 14.55
CA LEU A 115 -7.51 -5.57 14.90
C LEU A 115 -7.82 -7.01 14.49
N GLU A 116 -9.05 -7.48 14.73
CA GLU A 116 -9.49 -8.82 14.35
C GLU A 116 -9.43 -9.02 12.83
N LEU A 117 -9.98 -8.10 12.03
CA LEU A 117 -9.95 -8.17 10.57
C LEU A 117 -8.53 -8.15 10.02
N LEU A 118 -7.66 -7.30 10.57
CA LEU A 118 -6.28 -7.23 10.12
C LEU A 118 -5.51 -8.51 10.48
N GLN A 119 -5.80 -9.09 11.66
CA GLN A 119 -5.22 -10.36 12.08
C GLN A 119 -5.67 -11.53 11.18
N GLU A 120 -6.96 -11.63 10.91
CA GLU A 120 -7.53 -12.65 10.01
C GLU A 120 -6.97 -12.49 8.58
N THR A 121 -6.91 -11.24 8.10
CA THR A 121 -6.36 -10.96 6.76
C THR A 121 -4.89 -11.40 6.67
N ALA A 122 -4.06 -11.03 7.65
CA ALA A 122 -2.66 -11.44 7.68
C ALA A 122 -2.52 -12.97 7.77
N GLY A 123 -3.36 -13.64 8.58
CA GLY A 123 -3.43 -15.09 8.69
C GLY A 123 -3.80 -15.76 7.37
N GLU A 124 -4.81 -15.24 6.66
CA GLU A 124 -5.24 -15.76 5.36
C GLU A 124 -4.18 -15.51 4.26
N MET A 125 -3.53 -14.35 4.26
CA MET A 125 -2.38 -14.10 3.39
C MET A 125 -1.27 -15.13 3.64
N ALA A 126 -0.96 -15.41 4.91
CA ALA A 126 0.06 -16.38 5.29
C ALA A 126 -0.33 -17.81 4.89
N ARG A 127 -1.59 -18.22 5.11
CA ARG A 127 -2.12 -19.51 4.66
C ARG A 127 -1.96 -19.72 3.16
N ASN A 128 -2.04 -18.63 2.40
CA ASN A 128 -1.85 -18.61 0.95
C ASN A 128 -0.36 -18.40 0.52
N GLY A 129 0.60 -18.53 1.43
CA GLY A 129 2.03 -18.54 1.11
C GLY A 129 2.78 -17.24 1.33
N CYS A 130 2.14 -16.18 1.81
CA CYS A 130 2.81 -14.93 2.18
C CYS A 130 3.58 -15.12 3.50
N ARG A 131 4.89 -15.33 3.42
CA ARG A 131 5.74 -15.51 4.62
C ARG A 131 6.25 -14.20 5.19
N LYS A 132 6.22 -13.14 4.39
CA LYS A 132 6.64 -11.78 4.73
C LYS A 132 5.57 -10.82 4.22
N ILE A 133 4.82 -10.21 5.12
CA ILE A 133 3.69 -9.34 4.79
C ILE A 133 4.11 -7.91 5.07
N ILE A 134 4.12 -7.07 4.03
CA ILE A 134 4.44 -5.65 4.15
C ILE A 134 3.14 -4.87 4.13
N ILE A 135 2.76 -4.27 5.25
CA ILE A 135 1.65 -3.32 5.29
C ILE A 135 2.20 -1.96 4.88
N VAL A 136 1.76 -1.48 3.72
CA VAL A 136 2.12 -0.16 3.20
C VAL A 136 1.09 0.84 3.67
N ASN A 137 1.47 1.69 4.63
CA ASN A 137 0.55 2.65 5.22
C ASN A 137 0.32 3.88 4.32
N GLY A 138 -0.94 4.18 4.04
CA GLY A 138 -1.38 5.36 3.29
C GLY A 138 -2.09 6.41 4.12
N HIS A 139 -2.33 6.17 5.43
CA HIS A 139 -3.15 7.02 6.29
C HIS A 139 -2.45 7.40 7.59
N GLY A 140 -2.47 8.69 7.92
CA GLY A 140 -1.82 9.22 9.12
C GLY A 140 -2.34 8.63 10.43
N GLY A 141 -3.65 8.46 10.57
CA GLY A 141 -4.31 7.91 11.77
C GLY A 141 -3.90 6.47 12.11
N ASN A 142 -3.45 5.70 11.12
CA ASN A 142 -2.93 4.35 11.34
C ASN A 142 -1.57 4.30 12.06
N SER A 143 -0.90 5.44 12.26
CA SER A 143 0.45 5.50 12.84
C SER A 143 0.55 4.94 14.26
N SER A 144 -0.55 4.87 15.01
CA SER A 144 -0.60 4.21 16.32
C SER A 144 -1.09 2.76 16.22
N LEU A 145 -2.01 2.47 15.32
CA LEU A 145 -2.59 1.14 15.12
C LEU A 145 -1.57 0.14 14.60
N LEU A 146 -0.83 0.49 13.54
CA LEU A 146 0.03 -0.45 12.85
C LEU A 146 1.26 -0.89 13.63
N PRO A 147 2.00 -0.02 14.37
CA PRO A 147 3.05 -0.47 15.27
C PRO A 147 2.54 -1.39 16.37
N PHE A 148 1.37 -1.07 16.96
CA PHE A 148 0.75 -1.94 17.96
C PHE A 148 0.33 -3.29 17.35
N PHE A 149 -0.24 -3.29 16.15
CA PHE A 149 -0.56 -4.53 15.44
C PHE A 149 0.68 -5.38 15.18
N ALA A 150 1.77 -4.79 14.68
CA ALA A 150 3.03 -5.52 14.47
C ALA A 150 3.58 -6.09 15.79
N GLN A 151 3.52 -5.32 16.88
CA GLN A 151 3.92 -5.79 18.22
C GLN A 151 3.02 -6.93 18.72
N SER A 152 1.71 -6.87 18.45
CA SER A 152 0.75 -7.89 18.88
C SER A 152 0.96 -9.25 18.18
N GLN A 153 1.67 -9.29 17.04
CA GLN A 153 2.05 -10.54 16.40
C GLN A 153 2.94 -11.42 17.30
N MET A 154 3.60 -10.83 18.30
CA MET A 154 4.41 -11.54 19.28
C MET A 154 3.58 -12.22 20.38
N ALA A 155 2.26 -12.08 20.41
CA ALA A 155 1.38 -12.72 21.39
C ALA A 155 1.31 -14.24 21.24
N SER A 156 1.52 -14.76 20.04
CA SER A 156 1.52 -16.20 19.75
C SER A 156 2.39 -16.55 18.55
N PRO A 157 2.94 -17.77 18.47
CA PRO A 157 3.77 -18.19 17.34
C PRO A 157 3.10 -18.00 15.99
N ARG A 158 3.86 -17.46 15.04
CA ARG A 158 3.49 -17.23 13.64
C ARG A 158 4.53 -17.86 12.71
N ASP A 159 4.11 -18.33 11.55
CA ASP A 159 4.99 -18.80 10.48
C ASP A 159 5.22 -17.74 9.39
N TYR A 160 4.88 -16.49 9.70
CA TYR A 160 5.07 -15.30 8.88
C TYR A 160 5.54 -14.12 9.73
N VAL A 161 6.10 -13.11 9.08
CA VAL A 161 6.52 -11.85 9.71
C VAL A 161 5.75 -10.71 9.09
N VAL A 162 5.24 -9.80 9.94
CA VAL A 162 4.60 -8.55 9.52
C VAL A 162 5.62 -7.41 9.58
N TYR A 163 5.73 -6.66 8.50
CA TYR A 163 6.53 -5.44 8.39
C TYR A 163 5.60 -4.26 8.11
N ILE A 164 5.86 -3.13 8.74
CA ILE A 164 5.14 -1.89 8.48
C ILE A 164 6.05 -0.98 7.66
N TYR A 165 5.58 -0.57 6.49
CA TYR A 165 6.23 0.48 5.72
C TYR A 165 5.51 1.81 5.95
N GLN A 166 6.19 2.72 6.63
CA GLN A 166 5.82 4.12 6.74
C GLN A 166 6.68 4.91 5.75
N ARG A 167 6.05 5.74 4.94
CA ARG A 167 6.79 6.59 4.00
C ARG A 167 7.77 7.48 4.77
N PRO A 168 9.07 7.43 4.47
CA PRO A 168 10.04 8.36 5.05
C PRO A 168 9.85 9.77 4.51
N ALA A 169 10.62 10.73 5.05
CA ALA A 169 10.71 12.05 4.46
C ALA A 169 11.13 11.97 2.98
N TYR A 170 10.65 12.91 2.18
CA TYR A 170 11.01 12.96 0.77
C TYR A 170 12.51 13.21 0.56
N PRO A 171 13.09 12.64 -0.50
CA PRO A 171 14.50 12.86 -0.81
C PRO A 171 14.75 14.33 -1.20
N PRO A 172 16.02 14.78 -1.18
CA PRO A 172 16.42 16.10 -1.69
C PRO A 172 15.95 16.33 -3.14
N GLY A 173 15.67 17.60 -3.47
CA GLY A 173 15.18 17.98 -4.80
C GLY A 173 13.66 17.96 -4.93
N ARG A 174 12.93 17.77 -3.84
CA ARG A 174 11.47 17.94 -3.85
C ARG A 174 11.10 19.35 -4.28
N PRO A 175 10.17 19.53 -5.24
CA PRO A 175 9.66 20.84 -5.61
C PRO A 175 9.12 21.58 -4.38
N PRO A 176 9.28 22.94 -4.33
CA PRO A 176 8.72 23.72 -3.25
C PRO A 176 7.19 23.65 -3.27
N MET A 177 6.60 23.69 -2.08
CA MET A 177 5.16 23.85 -1.92
C MET A 177 4.77 25.34 -1.95
N ASN A 178 3.56 25.60 -2.44
CA ASN A 178 2.98 26.94 -2.48
C ASN A 178 2.21 27.27 -1.19
N SER A 179 1.81 26.27 -0.44
CA SER A 179 1.03 26.40 0.79
C SER A 179 1.78 25.88 2.02
N THR A 180 1.63 26.59 3.15
CA THR A 180 2.12 26.20 4.47
C THR A 180 1.15 26.64 5.56
N PRO A 181 0.84 25.79 6.55
CA PRO A 181 1.32 24.41 6.69
C PRO A 181 0.67 23.47 5.67
N ASP A 182 1.37 22.40 5.31
CA ASP A 182 0.82 21.25 4.61
C ASP A 182 0.24 20.26 5.63
N GLY A 183 -0.84 19.58 5.28
CA GLY A 183 -1.52 18.66 6.18
C GLY A 183 -2.56 17.79 5.45
N HIS A 184 -3.56 17.34 6.18
CA HIS A 184 -4.62 16.49 5.66
C HIS A 184 -5.43 17.19 4.55
N ALA A 185 -5.54 16.55 3.40
CA ALA A 185 -6.07 17.12 2.16
C ALA A 185 -5.33 18.39 1.69
N GLY A 186 -4.13 18.64 2.19
CA GLY A 186 -3.30 19.78 1.80
C GLY A 186 -2.67 19.63 0.41
N GLU A 187 -1.70 20.48 0.12
CA GLU A 187 -1.07 20.56 -1.20
C GLU A 187 -0.42 19.21 -1.62
N SER A 188 0.26 18.53 -0.68
CA SER A 188 0.89 17.25 -0.98
C SER A 188 -0.12 16.16 -1.33
N GLU A 189 -1.13 15.91 -0.49
CA GLU A 189 -2.11 14.84 -0.73
C GLU A 189 -2.96 15.13 -1.97
N THR A 190 -3.30 16.38 -2.20
CA THR A 190 -4.01 16.80 -3.41
C THR A 190 -3.14 16.56 -4.65
N SER A 191 -1.85 16.90 -4.60
CA SER A 191 -0.90 16.62 -5.68
C SER A 191 -0.73 15.13 -5.95
N HIS A 192 -0.70 14.29 -4.90
CA HIS A 192 -0.66 12.82 -5.07
C HIS A 192 -1.90 12.31 -5.82
N THR A 193 -3.07 12.82 -5.46
CA THR A 193 -4.34 12.39 -6.07
C THR A 193 -4.46 12.87 -7.52
N LEU A 194 -3.87 14.02 -7.88
CA LEU A 194 -3.73 14.46 -9.28
C LEU A 194 -2.94 13.47 -10.14
N ILE A 195 -2.07 12.63 -9.54
CA ILE A 195 -1.32 11.59 -10.25
C ILE A 195 -2.07 10.26 -10.27
N SER A 196 -2.63 9.85 -9.14
CA SER A 196 -3.31 8.56 -9.04
C SER A 196 -4.69 8.56 -9.68
N ARG A 197 -5.48 9.63 -9.48
CA ARG A 197 -6.87 9.77 -9.95
C ARG A 197 -7.24 11.25 -10.21
N PRO A 198 -6.65 11.87 -11.25
CA PRO A 198 -6.92 13.28 -11.60
C PRO A 198 -8.41 13.55 -11.88
N ASP A 199 -9.12 12.53 -12.36
CA ASP A 199 -10.56 12.58 -12.66
C ASP A 199 -11.46 12.77 -11.41
N LEU A 200 -10.94 12.57 -10.20
CA LEU A 200 -11.67 12.70 -8.94
C LEU A 200 -11.29 13.97 -8.14
N VAL A 201 -10.34 14.77 -8.62
CA VAL A 201 -9.90 15.99 -7.93
C VAL A 201 -10.74 17.18 -8.41
N HIS A 202 -11.38 17.87 -7.48
CA HIS A 202 -12.17 19.07 -7.70
C HIS A 202 -11.45 20.31 -7.15
N LEU A 203 -10.29 20.65 -7.72
CA LEU A 203 -9.39 21.67 -7.20
C LEU A 203 -10.08 23.02 -6.98
N GLU A 204 -11.06 23.35 -7.81
CA GLU A 204 -11.88 24.56 -7.70
C GLU A 204 -12.68 24.67 -6.38
N ARG A 205 -12.82 23.57 -5.65
CA ARG A 205 -13.51 23.52 -4.36
C ARG A 205 -12.57 23.70 -3.17
N ALA A 206 -11.25 23.56 -3.34
CA ALA A 206 -10.29 23.51 -2.23
C ALA A 206 -10.40 24.71 -1.28
N ALA A 207 -10.68 25.90 -1.81
CA ALA A 207 -10.83 27.13 -1.02
C ALA A 207 -12.23 27.33 -0.40
N SER A 208 -13.19 26.42 -0.61
CA SER A 208 -14.55 26.56 -0.07
C SER A 208 -14.66 26.21 1.42
N GLU A 209 -13.68 25.52 1.99
CA GLU A 209 -13.54 25.24 3.41
C GLU A 209 -12.16 25.70 3.91
N SER A 210 -12.03 25.90 5.22
CA SER A 210 -10.77 26.36 5.82
C SER A 210 -10.03 25.21 6.51
N GLY A 211 -8.81 24.94 6.07
CA GLY A 211 -7.88 24.04 6.75
C GLY A 211 -7.07 24.66 7.90
N ALA A 212 -7.46 25.83 8.40
CA ALA A 212 -6.77 26.50 9.50
C ALA A 212 -7.07 25.84 10.86
N ASP A 213 -6.03 25.73 11.72
CA ASP A 213 -6.19 25.30 13.11
C ASP A 213 -7.11 26.27 13.86
N ARG A 214 -8.25 25.78 14.36
CA ARG A 214 -9.25 26.56 15.11
C ARG A 214 -8.82 26.88 16.55
N LYS A 215 -7.68 26.37 17.02
CA LYS A 215 -7.08 26.63 18.34
C LYS A 215 -8.07 26.44 19.52
N ARG A 216 -8.95 25.43 19.41
CA ARG A 216 -9.99 25.15 20.42
C ARG A 216 -9.51 24.27 21.57
N LEU A 217 -8.27 23.79 21.53
CA LEU A 217 -7.69 22.92 22.55
C LEU A 217 -6.31 23.45 22.92
N ASP A 218 -6.14 23.75 24.21
CA ASP A 218 -4.85 24.17 24.78
C ASP A 218 -4.48 23.19 25.89
N LEU A 219 -3.57 22.25 25.57
CA LEU A 219 -3.06 21.26 26.51
C LEU A 219 -1.54 21.39 26.64
N PRO A 220 -0.99 21.12 27.85
CA PRO A 220 0.46 21.11 28.03
C PRO A 220 1.16 20.14 27.06
N THR A 221 2.38 20.46 26.66
CA THR A 221 3.23 19.59 25.85
C THR A 221 3.33 18.19 26.46
N GLY A 222 3.11 17.15 25.66
CA GLY A 222 3.13 15.74 26.10
C GLY A 222 1.79 15.21 26.59
N VAL A 223 0.76 16.05 26.72
CA VAL A 223 -0.62 15.60 27.01
C VAL A 223 -1.38 15.38 25.71
N TYR A 224 -1.96 14.19 25.59
CA TYR A 224 -2.73 13.78 24.41
C TYR A 224 -4.16 13.42 24.79
N THR A 225 -5.11 13.75 23.93
CA THR A 225 -6.52 13.32 24.00
C THR A 225 -7.05 13.02 22.60
N GLY A 226 -7.92 12.02 22.48
CA GLY A 226 -8.50 11.60 21.20
C GLY A 226 -9.30 12.67 20.46
N ILE A 227 -9.75 13.74 21.15
CA ILE A 227 -10.51 14.83 20.54
C ILE A 227 -9.64 15.92 19.88
N TRP A 228 -8.31 15.79 19.95
CA TRP A 228 -7.35 16.85 19.54
C TRP A 228 -7.52 17.27 18.09
N TRP A 229 -7.74 16.29 17.18
CA TRP A 229 -7.89 16.57 15.74
C TRP A 229 -9.17 17.36 15.47
N TYR A 230 -10.32 16.88 15.97
CA TYR A 230 -11.59 17.59 15.84
C TYR A 230 -11.55 18.98 16.46
N ALA A 231 -10.83 19.15 17.55
CA ALA A 231 -10.67 20.46 18.17
C ALA A 231 -9.94 21.45 17.23
N LYS A 232 -8.96 20.98 16.48
CA LYS A 232 -8.17 21.80 15.56
C LYS A 232 -8.84 21.95 14.20
N PHE A 233 -9.28 20.86 13.63
CA PHE A 233 -9.74 20.75 12.25
C PHE A 233 -11.13 20.08 12.17
N PRO A 234 -12.19 20.80 12.59
CA PRO A 234 -13.54 20.23 12.65
C PRO A 234 -14.11 19.88 11.26
N ASP A 235 -13.64 20.54 10.21
CA ASP A 235 -14.04 20.30 8.83
C ASP A 235 -13.23 19.14 8.18
N HIS A 236 -12.42 18.46 8.98
CA HIS A 236 -11.52 17.37 8.54
C HIS A 236 -10.67 17.78 7.33
N TYR A 237 -10.11 18.98 7.41
CA TYR A 237 -9.25 19.60 6.44
C TYR A 237 -8.13 20.37 7.17
N SER A 238 -6.88 20.17 6.79
CA SER A 238 -5.71 20.82 7.41
C SER A 238 -4.73 21.29 6.35
N GLY A 239 -4.45 22.59 6.33
CA GLY A 239 -3.60 23.18 5.29
C GLY A 239 -4.44 23.78 4.16
N ASP A 240 -3.85 23.82 2.95
CA ASP A 240 -4.48 24.36 1.74
C ASP A 240 -4.12 23.50 0.52
N GLY A 241 -5.10 22.87 -0.08
CA GLY A 241 -4.93 22.05 -1.29
C GLY A 241 -4.93 22.83 -2.60
N SER A 242 -5.26 24.14 -2.58
CA SER A 242 -5.43 24.93 -3.81
C SER A 242 -4.11 25.13 -4.62
N GLY A 243 -2.96 25.03 -3.94
CA GLY A 243 -1.64 25.10 -4.57
C GLY A 243 -1.17 23.82 -5.25
N ALA A 244 -1.95 22.75 -5.17
CA ALA A 244 -1.55 21.43 -5.67
C ALA A 244 -1.26 21.42 -7.16
N ASN A 245 -0.26 20.64 -7.55
CA ASN A 245 0.17 20.53 -8.94
C ASN A 245 0.81 19.17 -9.26
N THR A 246 0.83 18.82 -10.55
CA THR A 246 1.34 17.53 -11.01
C THR A 246 2.86 17.39 -10.84
N THR A 247 3.64 18.49 -10.91
CA THR A 247 5.10 18.43 -10.75
C THR A 247 5.48 17.95 -9.35
N LEU A 248 4.82 18.46 -8.31
CA LEU A 248 4.99 18.00 -6.95
C LEU A 248 4.50 16.56 -6.80
N GLY A 249 3.31 16.26 -7.33
CA GLY A 249 2.72 14.94 -7.28
C GLY A 249 3.57 13.85 -7.94
N GLU A 250 4.11 14.11 -9.13
CA GLU A 250 4.99 13.16 -9.84
C GLU A 250 6.27 12.85 -9.04
N PHE A 251 6.90 13.89 -8.48
CA PHE A 251 8.08 13.71 -7.64
C PHE A 251 7.76 12.85 -6.42
N ASP A 252 6.73 13.22 -5.67
CA ASP A 252 6.34 12.58 -4.43
C ASP A 252 5.89 11.12 -4.65
N MET A 253 5.02 10.88 -5.62
CA MET A 253 4.50 9.53 -5.91
C MET A 253 5.58 8.59 -6.45
N LYS A 254 6.51 9.11 -7.26
CA LYS A 254 7.68 8.35 -7.72
C LYS A 254 8.60 7.99 -6.55
N ALA A 255 8.91 8.96 -5.68
CA ALA A 255 9.74 8.71 -4.50
C ALA A 255 9.10 7.68 -3.56
N TRP A 256 7.79 7.79 -3.35
CA TRP A 256 7.05 6.85 -2.52
C TRP A 256 7.05 5.44 -3.13
N ALA A 257 6.75 5.29 -4.42
CA ALA A 257 6.79 4.00 -5.12
C ALA A 257 8.18 3.35 -5.09
N SER A 258 9.25 4.12 -5.36
CA SER A 258 10.63 3.64 -5.26
C SER A 258 11.01 3.23 -3.82
N GLY A 259 10.48 3.95 -2.82
CA GLY A 259 10.63 3.57 -1.41
C GLY A 259 9.97 2.23 -1.10
N VAL A 260 8.76 1.98 -1.63
CA VAL A 260 8.07 0.69 -1.51
C VAL A 260 8.88 -0.43 -2.18
N ALA A 261 9.39 -0.20 -3.40
CA ALA A 261 10.26 -1.17 -4.10
C ALA A 261 11.51 -1.50 -3.29
N GLY A 262 12.16 -0.47 -2.73
CA GLY A 262 13.32 -0.64 -1.85
C GLY A 262 13.00 -1.48 -0.61
N ALA A 263 11.85 -1.24 0.03
CA ALA A 263 11.36 -2.02 1.16
C ALA A 263 11.12 -3.50 0.76
N ILE A 264 10.43 -3.74 -0.35
CA ILE A 264 10.19 -5.10 -0.87
C ILE A 264 11.53 -5.82 -1.08
N ARG A 265 12.51 -5.18 -1.72
CA ARG A 265 13.84 -5.75 -1.96
C ARG A 265 14.55 -6.11 -0.67
N ALA A 266 14.59 -5.19 0.29
CA ALA A 266 15.21 -5.41 1.59
C ALA A 266 14.55 -6.56 2.35
N ILE A 267 13.22 -6.61 2.37
CA ILE A 267 12.45 -7.63 3.08
C ILE A 267 12.58 -9.00 2.41
N LYS A 268 12.67 -9.07 1.08
CA LYS A 268 13.01 -10.33 0.37
C LYS A 268 14.34 -10.91 0.85
N ALA A 269 15.34 -10.05 1.06
CA ALA A 269 16.67 -10.44 1.51
C ALA A 269 16.74 -10.75 3.01
N ASP A 270 15.80 -10.25 3.82
CA ASP A 270 15.81 -10.43 5.27
C ASP A 270 15.58 -11.88 5.67
N GLN A 271 16.59 -12.51 6.28
CA GLN A 271 16.53 -13.83 6.90
C GLN A 271 16.66 -13.73 8.44
N VAL A 272 16.91 -12.53 8.93
CA VAL A 272 17.18 -12.30 10.36
C VAL A 272 15.87 -12.21 11.14
N SER A 273 14.91 -11.40 10.70
CA SER A 273 13.65 -11.21 11.41
C SER A 273 12.86 -12.52 11.60
N PRO A 274 12.69 -13.39 10.58
CA PRO A 274 12.03 -14.69 10.78
C PRO A 274 12.76 -15.58 11.78
N ARG A 275 14.10 -15.60 11.76
CA ARG A 275 14.91 -16.37 12.69
C ARG A 275 14.77 -15.85 14.14
N LEU A 276 14.87 -14.54 14.34
CA LEU A 276 14.71 -13.92 15.65
C LEU A 276 13.32 -14.10 16.21
N GLN A 277 12.27 -14.01 15.36
CA GLN A 277 10.90 -14.29 15.77
C GLN A 277 10.74 -15.72 16.29
N ASN A 278 11.31 -16.71 15.59
CA ASN A 278 11.30 -18.10 16.04
C ASN A 278 12.06 -18.30 17.35
N GLU A 279 13.23 -17.68 17.48
CA GLU A 279 14.04 -17.70 18.72
C GLU A 279 13.27 -17.09 19.89
N PHE A 280 12.62 -15.94 19.67
CA PHE A 280 11.76 -15.32 20.69
C PHE A 280 10.66 -16.26 21.16
N PHE A 281 9.94 -16.92 20.25
CA PHE A 281 8.85 -17.84 20.62
C PHE A 281 9.35 -19.10 21.34
N GLN A 282 10.57 -19.55 21.04
CA GLN A 282 11.19 -20.64 21.78
C GLN A 282 11.50 -20.21 23.23
N ASN A 283 12.13 -19.04 23.39
CA ASN A 283 12.52 -18.52 24.70
C ASN A 283 11.29 -18.14 25.56
N SER A 284 10.26 -17.57 24.95
CA SER A 284 9.04 -17.15 25.67
C SER A 284 8.24 -18.29 26.29
N ARG A 285 8.47 -19.54 25.85
CA ARG A 285 7.84 -20.73 26.46
C ARG A 285 8.43 -21.06 27.83
N GLN A 286 9.68 -20.66 28.08
CA GLN A 286 10.41 -20.98 29.32
C GLN A 286 11.23 -19.75 29.78
N PRO A 287 10.56 -18.65 30.20
CA PRO A 287 11.23 -17.38 30.47
C PRO A 287 12.27 -17.48 31.60
N LEU A 288 12.06 -18.40 32.54
CA LEU A 288 13.01 -18.62 33.65
C LEU A 288 14.35 -19.25 33.19
N ASN A 289 14.40 -19.83 32.01
CA ASN A 289 15.61 -20.41 31.41
C ASN A 289 16.38 -19.44 30.51
N THR A 290 15.86 -18.22 30.32
CA THR A 290 16.54 -17.20 29.52
C THR A 290 17.79 -16.74 30.21
N LYS A 291 18.94 -16.85 29.53
CA LYS A 291 20.22 -16.34 30.06
C LYS A 291 20.18 -14.81 30.11
N GLN A 292 20.58 -14.25 31.22
CA GLN A 292 20.75 -12.81 31.43
C GLN A 292 22.09 -12.35 30.85
#